data_3c287aa73da99388ceb715bc5f7f7789
#
_entry.id   3c287aa73da99388ceb715bc5f7f7789
#
_cell.length_a   1.000
_cell.length_b   1.000
_cell.length_c   1.000
_cell.angle_alpha   90.00
_cell.angle_beta   90.00
_cell.angle_gamma   90.00
#
_symmetry.space_group_name_H-M   'P 1'
#
loop_
_entity.id
_entity.type
_entity.pdbx_description
1 polymer ?
#
loop_
_entity_poly.entity_id
_entity_poly.type
_entity_poly.pdbx_seq_one_letter_code
_entity_poly.pdbx_strand_id
1 'polypeptide(L)'
;MNSELVAGAAIVTGTEQGISAIAEKSDKFEMVSTAEAIKEVWKDFSCPMDSVRLKEVARSGSFFSYCAGVASYMLEWYNVGGVKITLTRMTLPMKSGLSSSAAICVLVARAFNELYGLNLSTLGEMNIAYHGELRTSSRCGRLDQACAFGTRPVLMTFDGEEIDVERLNVKKEMYWVFADLCASKDTIRILADLNKGFPFASNEKEER
;
A
#
# COMPACT_ATOMS: atom_id res chain seq x y z
N MET A 1 14.25 -6.42 2.07
CA MET A 1 15.44 -5.80 1.47
C MET A 1 15.22 -4.31 1.46
N ASN A 2 16.08 -3.54 2.08
CA ASN A 2 15.96 -2.09 2.06
C ASN A 2 16.52 -1.62 0.70
N SER A 3 15.67 -1.63 -0.32
CA SER A 3 16.01 -1.23 -1.69
C SER A 3 16.44 0.24 -1.81
N GLU A 4 16.29 0.99 -0.72
CA GLU A 4 16.65 2.43 -0.67
C GLU A 4 18.15 2.67 -0.52
N LEU A 5 18.92 1.65 -0.13
CA LEU A 5 20.36 1.81 0.16
C LEU A 5 21.28 1.18 -0.89
N VAL A 6 20.76 0.35 -1.78
CA VAL A 6 21.55 -0.35 -2.79
C VAL A 6 20.75 -0.41 -4.08
N ALA A 7 21.40 -0.18 -5.21
CA ALA A 7 20.80 -0.45 -6.51
C ALA A 7 20.34 -1.91 -6.58
N GLY A 8 19.09 -2.14 -6.90
CA GLY A 8 18.50 -3.46 -6.88
C GLY A 8 17.42 -3.62 -7.94
N ALA A 9 17.04 -4.86 -8.18
CA ALA A 9 15.96 -5.19 -9.09
C ALA A 9 15.02 -6.22 -8.45
N ALA A 10 13.73 -6.10 -8.75
CA ALA A 10 12.72 -7.04 -8.32
C ALA A 10 11.68 -7.28 -9.41
N ILE A 11 11.22 -8.52 -9.53
CA ILE A 11 10.07 -8.85 -10.36
C ILE A 11 8.86 -8.96 -9.44
N VAL A 12 7.83 -8.19 -9.74
CA VAL A 12 6.58 -8.16 -8.98
C VAL A 12 5.42 -8.53 -9.89
N THR A 13 4.51 -9.35 -9.38
CA THR A 13 3.23 -9.64 -10.03
C THR A 13 2.12 -9.55 -8.99
N GLY A 14 1.00 -8.93 -9.35
CA GLY A 14 -0.21 -8.99 -8.55
C GLY A 14 -0.93 -10.33 -8.73
N THR A 15 -1.81 -10.63 -7.81
CA THR A 15 -2.74 -11.75 -7.88
C THR A 15 -4.12 -11.27 -8.37
N GLU A 16 -5.03 -12.21 -8.64
CA GLU A 16 -6.44 -11.87 -8.98
C GLU A 16 -7.22 -11.35 -7.76
N GLN A 17 -6.69 -11.59 -6.56
CA GLN A 17 -7.25 -11.03 -5.34
C GLN A 17 -7.04 -9.53 -5.31
N GLY A 18 -8.06 -8.82 -4.86
CA GLY A 18 -7.99 -7.36 -4.84
C GLY A 18 -9.10 -6.72 -4.03
N ILE A 19 -9.12 -5.39 -4.10
CA ILE A 19 -10.09 -4.54 -3.44
C ILE A 19 -10.77 -3.69 -4.52
N SER A 20 -12.11 -3.66 -4.49
CA SER A 20 -12.91 -2.82 -5.39
C SER A 20 -13.76 -1.84 -4.58
N ALA A 21 -13.87 -0.63 -5.07
CA ALA A 21 -14.64 0.42 -4.43
C ALA A 21 -15.29 1.34 -5.45
N ILE A 22 -16.32 2.05 -5.00
CA ILE A 22 -16.87 3.23 -5.66
C ILE A 22 -16.42 4.43 -4.84
N ALA A 23 -15.99 5.49 -5.52
CA ALA A 23 -15.56 6.72 -4.87
C ALA A 23 -16.35 7.92 -5.36
N GLU A 24 -16.66 8.84 -4.45
CA GLU A 24 -17.35 10.09 -4.73
C GLU A 24 -16.70 11.25 -3.95
N LYS A 25 -16.84 12.48 -4.45
CA LYS A 25 -16.38 13.66 -3.72
C LYS A 25 -17.21 13.86 -2.47
N SER A 26 -16.57 14.27 -1.38
CA SER A 26 -17.17 14.56 -0.09
C SER A 26 -16.49 15.79 0.53
N ASP A 27 -17.06 16.34 1.60
CA ASP A 27 -16.43 17.37 2.44
C ASP A 27 -15.50 16.76 3.49
N LYS A 28 -15.56 15.43 3.66
CA LYS A 28 -14.78 14.66 4.63
C LYS A 28 -14.03 13.53 3.94
N PHE A 29 -13.12 12.90 4.68
CA PHE A 29 -12.54 11.62 4.30
C PHE A 29 -13.36 10.51 4.93
N GLU A 30 -13.99 9.68 4.12
CA GLU A 30 -14.89 8.63 4.56
C GLU A 30 -14.57 7.29 3.91
N MET A 31 -14.61 6.23 4.72
CA MET A 31 -14.47 4.85 4.28
C MET A 31 -15.68 4.07 4.76
N VAL A 32 -16.45 3.53 3.85
CA VAL A 32 -17.68 2.78 4.11
C VAL A 32 -17.61 1.41 3.43
N SER A 33 -18.28 0.42 3.96
CA SER A 33 -18.37 -0.89 3.30
C SER A 33 -19.83 -1.31 3.11
N THR A 34 -20.16 -1.76 1.90
CA THR A 34 -21.46 -2.38 1.61
C THR A 34 -21.41 -3.91 1.65
N ALA A 35 -20.22 -4.52 1.62
CA ALA A 35 -20.07 -5.96 1.69
C ALA A 35 -20.18 -6.45 3.15
N GLU A 36 -21.16 -7.32 3.44
CA GLU A 36 -21.40 -7.83 4.81
C GLU A 36 -20.15 -8.50 5.41
N ALA A 37 -19.45 -9.30 4.63
CA ALA A 37 -18.21 -9.93 5.08
C ALA A 37 -17.12 -8.94 5.53
N ILE A 38 -17.17 -7.70 5.03
CA ILE A 38 -16.26 -6.63 5.40
C ILE A 38 -16.81 -5.85 6.60
N LYS A 39 -18.12 -5.70 6.73
CA LYS A 39 -18.76 -4.96 7.83
C LYS A 39 -18.49 -5.56 9.21
N GLU A 40 -18.30 -6.86 9.31
CA GLU A 40 -17.92 -7.53 10.56
C GLU A 40 -16.52 -7.13 11.03
N VAL A 41 -15.64 -6.79 10.08
CA VAL A 41 -14.24 -6.44 10.34
C VAL A 41 -14.00 -4.92 10.27
N TRP A 42 -14.78 -4.22 9.44
CA TRP A 42 -14.65 -2.79 9.17
C TRP A 42 -15.91 -2.04 9.58
N LYS A 43 -15.77 -1.22 10.59
CA LYS A 43 -16.78 -0.20 10.90
C LYS A 43 -16.60 0.98 9.94
N ASP A 44 -17.69 1.68 9.64
CA ASP A 44 -17.61 2.91 8.87
C ASP A 44 -16.69 3.92 9.58
N PHE A 45 -15.91 4.62 8.78
CA PHE A 45 -14.95 5.61 9.26
C PHE A 45 -15.22 6.95 8.59
N SER A 46 -15.18 8.02 9.37
CA SER A 46 -15.29 9.39 8.90
C SER A 46 -14.33 10.29 9.68
N CYS A 47 -13.61 11.12 8.96
CA CYS A 47 -12.67 12.08 9.50
C CYS A 47 -12.76 13.39 8.71
N PRO A 48 -12.74 14.57 9.34
CA PRO A 48 -12.59 15.82 8.61
C PRO A 48 -11.37 15.82 7.69
N MET A 49 -11.47 16.46 6.53
CA MET A 49 -10.32 16.70 5.65
C MET A 49 -9.43 17.79 6.25
N ASP A 50 -8.83 17.47 7.38
CA ASP A 50 -7.94 18.33 8.14
C ASP A 50 -6.59 17.66 8.37
N SER A 51 -5.51 18.40 8.09
CA SER A 51 -4.14 17.86 8.11
C SER A 51 -3.74 17.33 9.50
N VAL A 52 -4.16 17.97 10.58
CA VAL A 52 -3.80 17.55 11.95
C VAL A 52 -4.52 16.25 12.28
N ARG A 53 -5.84 16.22 12.05
CA ARG A 53 -6.67 15.04 12.33
C ARG A 53 -6.27 13.82 11.51
N LEU A 54 -6.02 13.99 10.22
CA LEU A 54 -5.58 12.89 9.36
C LEU A 54 -4.21 12.34 9.81
N LYS A 55 -3.26 13.21 10.22
CA LYS A 55 -1.96 12.79 10.75
C LYS A 55 -2.09 12.07 12.09
N GLU A 56 -2.99 12.49 12.98
CA GLU A 56 -3.29 11.79 14.23
C GLU A 56 -3.81 10.38 13.97
N VAL A 57 -4.78 10.22 13.06
CA VAL A 57 -5.31 8.91 12.68
C VAL A 57 -4.24 8.05 12.03
N ALA A 58 -3.42 8.60 11.13
CA ALA A 58 -2.33 7.88 10.50
C ALA A 58 -1.34 7.28 11.52
N ARG A 59 -1.07 7.99 12.61
CA ARG A 59 -0.15 7.54 13.68
C ARG A 59 -0.81 6.65 14.73
N SER A 60 -2.13 6.55 14.77
CA SER A 60 -2.85 5.82 15.82
C SER A 60 -2.65 4.31 15.82
N GLY A 61 -2.12 3.74 14.73
CA GLY A 61 -2.05 2.29 14.54
C GLY A 61 -3.41 1.63 14.34
N SER A 62 -4.48 2.42 14.16
CA SER A 62 -5.82 1.91 13.85
C SER A 62 -5.86 1.28 12.46
N PHE A 63 -6.92 0.56 12.19
CA PHE A 63 -7.13 -0.05 10.89
C PHE A 63 -7.11 1.00 9.74
N PHE A 64 -7.63 2.20 9.98
CA PHE A 64 -7.69 3.28 8.99
C PHE A 64 -6.43 4.14 8.90
N SER A 65 -5.39 3.83 9.65
CA SER A 65 -4.13 4.58 9.65
C SER A 65 -3.54 4.71 8.26
N TYR A 66 -3.57 3.64 7.48
CA TYR A 66 -3.06 3.61 6.11
C TYR A 66 -3.85 4.55 5.19
N CYS A 67 -5.17 4.48 5.26
CA CYS A 67 -6.06 5.33 4.46
C CYS A 67 -5.88 6.81 4.81
N ALA A 68 -5.83 7.13 6.11
CA ALA A 68 -5.62 8.49 6.60
C ALA A 68 -4.21 9.01 6.25
N GLY A 69 -3.21 8.13 6.24
CA GLY A 69 -1.86 8.46 5.79
C GLY A 69 -1.84 8.96 4.35
N VAL A 70 -2.49 8.24 3.43
CA VAL A 70 -2.62 8.65 2.03
C VAL A 70 -3.43 9.94 1.92
N ALA A 71 -4.61 10.03 2.57
CA ALA A 71 -5.44 11.23 2.53
C ALA A 71 -4.69 12.47 3.05
N SER A 72 -3.90 12.31 4.12
CA SER A 72 -3.08 13.40 4.67
C SER A 72 -1.97 13.83 3.70
N TYR A 73 -1.38 12.88 2.96
CA TYR A 73 -0.39 13.19 1.93
C TYR A 73 -1.05 13.94 0.77
N MET A 74 -2.20 13.47 0.31
CA MET A 74 -2.95 14.13 -0.77
C MET A 74 -3.34 15.56 -0.42
N LEU A 75 -3.83 15.79 0.80
CA LEU A 75 -4.20 17.12 1.26
C LEU A 75 -3.01 18.09 1.34
N GLU A 76 -1.83 17.59 1.64
CA GLU A 76 -0.62 18.41 1.78
C GLU A 76 0.01 18.81 0.43
N TRP A 77 -0.04 17.91 -0.55
CA TRP A 77 0.70 18.09 -1.80
C TRP A 77 -0.18 18.37 -3.02
N TYR A 78 -1.49 18.18 -2.91
CA TYR A 78 -2.43 18.36 -4.01
C TYR A 78 -3.60 19.25 -3.59
N ASN A 79 -4.16 19.97 -4.56
CA ASN A 79 -5.36 20.77 -4.33
C ASN A 79 -6.60 19.87 -4.39
N VAL A 80 -6.88 19.16 -3.31
CA VAL A 80 -7.99 18.20 -3.19
C VAL A 80 -8.83 18.48 -1.96
N GLY A 81 -10.11 18.15 -2.04
CA GLY A 81 -11.03 18.09 -0.90
C GLY A 81 -11.19 16.66 -0.38
N GLY A 82 -12.31 16.37 0.27
CA GLY A 82 -12.60 15.04 0.80
C GLY A 82 -13.09 14.04 -0.24
N VAL A 83 -13.06 12.78 0.15
CA VAL A 83 -13.59 11.67 -0.65
C VAL A 83 -14.34 10.70 0.24
N LYS A 84 -15.41 10.13 -0.28
CA LYS A 84 -16.08 8.97 0.30
C LYS A 84 -15.80 7.75 -0.57
N ILE A 85 -15.19 6.75 0.02
CA ILE A 85 -14.82 5.49 -0.63
C ILE A 85 -15.70 4.38 -0.07
N THR A 86 -16.54 3.80 -0.91
CA THR A 86 -17.43 2.70 -0.57
C THR A 86 -16.84 1.40 -1.09
N LEU A 87 -16.33 0.57 -0.20
CA LEU A 87 -15.78 -0.75 -0.54
C LEU A 87 -16.92 -1.68 -0.94
N THR A 88 -16.86 -2.19 -2.14
CA THR A 88 -17.89 -3.08 -2.72
C THR A 88 -17.47 -4.54 -2.71
N ARG A 89 -16.16 -4.81 -2.82
CA ARG A 89 -15.60 -6.16 -2.83
C ARG A 89 -14.19 -6.15 -2.27
N MET A 90 -13.89 -7.17 -1.48
CA MET A 90 -12.53 -7.46 -1.01
C MET A 90 -12.30 -8.96 -1.03
N THR A 91 -11.41 -9.42 -1.88
CA THR A 91 -10.99 -10.83 -1.96
C THR A 91 -9.57 -11.03 -1.47
N LEU A 92 -8.87 -9.93 -1.17
CA LEU A 92 -7.52 -9.94 -0.63
C LEU A 92 -7.58 -10.23 0.88
N PRO A 93 -6.97 -11.30 1.38
CA PRO A 93 -6.96 -11.61 2.80
C PRO A 93 -6.12 -10.56 3.57
N MET A 94 -6.66 -10.11 4.70
CA MET A 94 -5.99 -9.13 5.54
C MET A 94 -4.95 -9.80 6.44
N LYS A 95 -3.81 -9.12 6.64
CA LYS A 95 -2.72 -9.56 7.55
C LYS A 95 -2.10 -10.94 7.22
N SER A 96 -2.36 -11.47 6.03
CA SER A 96 -1.86 -12.77 5.57
C SER A 96 -0.58 -12.67 4.72
N GLY A 97 0.11 -11.53 4.74
CA GLY A 97 1.36 -11.34 4.01
C GLY A 97 1.21 -11.00 2.53
N LEU A 98 -0.01 -10.78 2.03
CA LEU A 98 -0.30 -10.39 0.65
C LEU A 98 -0.47 -8.87 0.49
N SER A 99 0.24 -8.08 1.26
CA SER A 99 0.35 -6.62 1.13
C SER A 99 -0.98 -5.87 1.07
N SER A 100 -1.95 -6.26 1.92
CA SER A 100 -3.27 -5.61 1.97
C SER A 100 -3.18 -4.13 2.37
N SER A 101 -2.18 -3.71 3.15
CA SER A 101 -1.93 -2.31 3.49
C SER A 101 -1.55 -1.49 2.25
N ALA A 102 -0.64 -1.99 1.43
CA ALA A 102 -0.26 -1.32 0.20
C ALA A 102 -1.44 -1.24 -0.79
N ALA A 103 -2.22 -2.31 -0.91
CA ALA A 103 -3.38 -2.34 -1.80
C ALA A 103 -4.44 -1.31 -1.41
N ILE A 104 -4.72 -1.12 -0.12
CA ILE A 104 -5.66 -0.08 0.33
C ILE A 104 -5.07 1.33 0.14
N CYS A 105 -3.77 1.52 0.34
CA CYS A 105 -3.12 2.79 0.07
C CYS A 105 -3.23 3.16 -1.42
N VAL A 106 -2.98 2.22 -2.32
CA VAL A 106 -3.12 2.41 -3.78
C VAL A 106 -4.57 2.71 -4.14
N LEU A 107 -5.55 2.02 -3.55
CA LEU A 107 -6.97 2.29 -3.79
C LEU A 107 -7.33 3.73 -3.43
N VAL A 108 -6.89 4.21 -2.27
CA VAL A 108 -7.15 5.60 -1.81
C VAL A 108 -6.45 6.60 -2.73
N ALA A 109 -5.19 6.38 -3.10
CA ALA A 109 -4.47 7.26 -4.03
C ALA A 109 -5.19 7.34 -5.39
N ARG A 110 -5.64 6.20 -5.91
CA ARG A 110 -6.40 6.13 -7.17
C ARG A 110 -7.75 6.84 -7.07
N ALA A 111 -8.47 6.70 -5.96
CA ALA A 111 -9.73 7.42 -5.74
C ALA A 111 -9.54 8.95 -5.83
N PHE A 112 -8.50 9.49 -5.21
CA PHE A 112 -8.17 10.91 -5.34
C PHE A 112 -7.77 11.28 -6.77
N ASN A 113 -6.92 10.47 -7.41
CA ASN A 113 -6.47 10.69 -8.78
C ASN A 113 -7.66 10.84 -9.75
N GLU A 114 -8.58 9.89 -9.73
CA GLU A 114 -9.76 9.86 -10.59
C GLU A 114 -10.73 11.02 -10.29
N LEU A 115 -11.08 11.22 -9.01
CA LEU A 115 -12.09 12.21 -8.63
C LEU A 115 -11.65 13.66 -8.83
N TYR A 116 -10.35 13.93 -8.69
CA TYR A 116 -9.80 15.28 -8.81
C TYR A 116 -9.06 15.51 -10.13
N GLY A 117 -9.03 14.51 -11.02
CA GLY A 117 -8.44 14.64 -12.36
C GLY A 117 -6.95 14.98 -12.30
N LEU A 118 -6.20 14.34 -11.39
CA LEU A 118 -4.79 14.69 -11.14
C LEU A 118 -3.85 14.20 -12.24
N ASN A 119 -4.34 13.32 -13.12
CA ASN A 119 -3.59 12.74 -14.24
C ASN A 119 -2.28 12.04 -13.82
N LEU A 120 -2.30 11.43 -12.64
CA LEU A 120 -1.16 10.66 -12.15
C LEU A 120 -1.04 9.35 -12.94
N SER A 121 0.19 8.99 -13.28
CA SER A 121 0.47 7.67 -13.82
C SER A 121 0.34 6.58 -12.72
N THR A 122 0.32 5.31 -13.13
CA THR A 122 0.34 4.18 -12.17
C THR A 122 1.54 4.26 -11.21
N LEU A 123 2.70 4.69 -11.70
CA LEU A 123 3.87 4.93 -10.85
C LEU A 123 3.63 6.09 -9.87
N GLY A 124 2.93 7.13 -10.30
CA GLY A 124 2.54 8.25 -9.43
C GLY A 124 1.60 7.79 -8.31
N GLU A 125 0.58 6.98 -8.62
CA GLU A 125 -0.32 6.38 -7.61
C GLU A 125 0.46 5.50 -6.61
N MET A 126 1.39 4.68 -7.12
CA MET A 126 2.27 3.84 -6.31
C MET A 126 3.12 4.69 -5.34
N ASN A 127 3.73 5.77 -5.81
CA ASN A 127 4.54 6.68 -5.00
C ASN A 127 3.70 7.37 -3.92
N ILE A 128 2.50 7.83 -4.25
CA ILE A 128 1.58 8.42 -3.26
C ILE A 128 1.21 7.39 -2.20
N ALA A 129 0.88 6.16 -2.60
CA ALA A 129 0.57 5.08 -1.67
C ALA A 129 1.73 4.81 -0.71
N TYR A 130 2.96 4.75 -1.21
CA TYR A 130 4.16 4.60 -0.40
C TYR A 130 4.35 5.74 0.61
N HIS A 131 4.31 6.98 0.15
CA HIS A 131 4.46 8.14 1.04
C HIS A 131 3.32 8.27 2.06
N GLY A 132 2.12 7.85 1.69
CA GLY A 132 0.99 7.74 2.61
C GLY A 132 1.24 6.68 3.70
N GLU A 133 1.74 5.52 3.32
CA GLU A 133 2.07 4.44 4.26
C GLU A 133 3.21 4.84 5.22
N LEU A 134 4.21 5.58 4.76
CA LEU A 134 5.28 6.11 5.62
C LEU A 134 4.80 7.11 6.68
N ARG A 135 3.59 7.65 6.57
CA ARG A 135 2.99 8.52 7.60
C ARG A 135 2.42 7.75 8.79
N THR A 136 2.33 6.44 8.65
CA THR A 136 1.91 5.52 9.72
C THR A 136 3.11 5.07 10.55
N SER A 137 2.88 4.18 11.51
CA SER A 137 3.95 3.48 12.23
C SER A 137 4.65 2.38 11.40
N SER A 138 4.13 2.09 10.21
CA SER A 138 4.72 1.12 9.30
C SER A 138 6.04 1.63 8.71
N ARG A 139 7.01 0.75 8.60
CA ARG A 139 8.28 1.00 7.89
C ARG A 139 8.32 0.10 6.66
N CYS A 140 7.45 0.37 5.70
CA CYS A 140 7.41 -0.38 4.45
C CYS A 140 8.54 0.02 3.50
N GLY A 141 8.94 -0.90 2.63
CA GLY A 141 9.70 -0.58 1.42
C GLY A 141 8.77 -0.19 0.27
N ARG A 142 9.33 0.12 -0.88
CA ARG A 142 8.59 0.57 -2.09
C ARG A 142 8.07 -0.56 -2.98
N LEU A 143 8.21 -1.82 -2.56
CA LEU A 143 7.91 -2.97 -3.41
C LEU A 143 6.41 -3.30 -3.45
N ASP A 144 5.77 -3.30 -2.29
CA ASP A 144 4.40 -3.77 -2.11
C ASP A 144 3.37 -2.92 -2.87
N GLN A 145 3.64 -1.61 -3.00
CA GLN A 145 2.78 -0.68 -3.73
C GLN A 145 2.77 -0.93 -5.24
N ALA A 146 3.67 -1.79 -5.75
CA ALA A 146 3.63 -2.25 -7.14
C ALA A 146 2.36 -3.05 -7.51
N CYS A 147 1.53 -3.44 -6.53
CA CYS A 147 0.17 -3.93 -6.76
C CYS A 147 -0.68 -2.95 -7.60
N ALA A 148 -0.30 -1.67 -7.67
CA ALA A 148 -0.91 -0.67 -8.56
C ALA A 148 -0.86 -1.08 -10.04
N PHE A 149 0.13 -1.86 -10.46
CA PHE A 149 0.27 -2.36 -11.83
C PHE A 149 -0.63 -3.55 -12.17
N GLY A 150 -1.36 -4.08 -11.18
CA GLY A 150 -2.29 -5.20 -11.35
C GLY A 150 -1.58 -6.54 -11.54
N THR A 151 -2.21 -7.45 -12.30
CA THR A 151 -1.74 -8.83 -12.46
C THR A 151 -0.61 -9.01 -13.48
N ARG A 152 -0.26 -7.97 -14.22
CA ARG A 152 0.86 -8.05 -15.18
C ARG A 152 2.19 -7.94 -14.46
N PRO A 153 3.11 -8.89 -14.65
CA PRO A 153 4.43 -8.81 -14.05
C PRO A 153 5.19 -7.57 -14.52
N VAL A 154 5.88 -6.95 -13.58
CA VAL A 154 6.76 -5.81 -13.82
C VAL A 154 8.15 -6.09 -13.27
N LEU A 155 9.17 -5.62 -13.97
CA LEU A 155 10.53 -5.49 -13.45
C LEU A 155 10.65 -4.09 -12.87
N MET A 156 11.05 -4.01 -11.63
CA MET A 156 11.36 -2.76 -10.95
C MET A 156 12.86 -2.69 -10.73
N THR A 157 13.48 -1.62 -11.15
CA THR A 157 14.87 -1.29 -10.85
C THR A 157 14.91 -0.07 -9.93
N PHE A 158 15.78 -0.14 -8.92
CA PHE A 158 15.92 0.89 -7.91
C PHE A 158 17.32 1.49 -8.00
N ASP A 159 17.39 2.82 -8.06
CA ASP A 159 18.63 3.59 -7.98
C ASP A 159 18.39 4.78 -7.02
N GLY A 160 18.68 4.56 -5.75
CA GLY A 160 18.34 5.50 -4.68
C GLY A 160 16.84 5.78 -4.62
N GLU A 161 16.46 7.04 -4.83
CA GLU A 161 15.07 7.48 -4.86
C GLU A 161 14.36 7.21 -6.21
N GLU A 162 15.12 6.92 -7.24
CA GLU A 162 14.57 6.66 -8.57
C GLU A 162 14.10 5.21 -8.69
N ILE A 163 12.97 5.04 -9.34
CA ILE A 163 12.39 3.72 -9.65
C ILE A 163 12.04 3.70 -11.12
N ASP A 164 12.61 2.76 -11.84
CA ASP A 164 12.16 2.41 -13.18
C ASP A 164 11.29 1.16 -13.16
N VAL A 165 10.22 1.15 -13.96
CA VAL A 165 9.25 0.06 -14.01
C VAL A 165 9.00 -0.37 -15.44
N GLU A 166 9.47 -1.56 -15.78
CA GLU A 166 9.25 -2.18 -17.08
C GLU A 166 8.18 -3.28 -16.99
N ARG A 167 7.19 -3.23 -17.89
CA ARG A 167 6.19 -4.30 -18.01
C ARG A 167 6.80 -5.50 -18.72
N LEU A 168 6.77 -6.64 -18.04
CA LEU A 168 7.30 -7.88 -18.61
C LEU A 168 6.26 -8.57 -19.49
N ASN A 169 6.71 -9.03 -20.66
CA ASN A 169 5.90 -9.87 -21.51
C ASN A 169 6.22 -11.36 -21.26
N VAL A 170 5.38 -11.99 -20.46
CA VAL A 170 5.54 -13.40 -20.09
C VAL A 170 4.95 -14.27 -21.20
N LYS A 171 5.78 -15.07 -21.83
CA LYS A 171 5.40 -15.93 -22.98
C LYS A 171 4.80 -17.28 -22.57
N LYS A 172 4.90 -17.64 -21.30
CA LYS A 172 4.39 -18.93 -20.76
C LYS A 172 3.49 -18.65 -19.56
N GLU A 173 2.45 -19.46 -19.45
CA GLU A 173 1.60 -19.47 -18.27
C GLU A 173 2.39 -19.92 -17.04
N MET A 174 2.26 -19.19 -15.95
CA MET A 174 2.90 -19.49 -14.67
C MET A 174 1.82 -19.77 -13.62
N TYR A 175 2.00 -20.86 -12.88
CA TYR A 175 1.11 -21.25 -11.81
C TYR A 175 1.78 -20.96 -10.47
N TRP A 176 1.05 -20.27 -9.59
CA TRP A 176 1.52 -19.93 -8.26
C TRP A 176 0.68 -20.64 -7.21
N VAL A 177 1.33 -21.27 -6.24
CA VAL A 177 0.67 -21.88 -5.11
C VAL A 177 1.01 -21.09 -3.86
N PHE A 178 -0.02 -20.60 -3.18
CA PHE A 178 0.12 -19.89 -1.91
C PHE A 178 -0.43 -20.74 -0.79
N ALA A 179 0.31 -20.84 0.31
CA ALA A 179 -0.12 -21.49 1.52
C ALA A 179 -0.22 -20.45 2.65
N ASP A 180 -1.40 -20.32 3.25
CA ASP A 180 -1.57 -19.53 4.47
C ASP A 180 -1.11 -20.39 5.67
N LEU A 181 -0.12 -19.91 6.39
CA LEU A 181 0.42 -20.59 7.57
C LEU A 181 -0.42 -20.32 8.84
N CYS A 182 -1.53 -19.59 8.70
CA CYS A 182 -2.44 -19.22 9.80
C CYS A 182 -1.73 -18.53 10.97
N ALA A 183 -0.62 -17.85 10.71
CA ALA A 183 0.16 -17.11 11.70
C ALA A 183 0.15 -15.61 11.39
N SER A 184 -0.01 -14.78 12.40
CA SER A 184 0.10 -13.33 12.23
C SER A 184 1.55 -12.93 11.99
N LYS A 185 1.79 -12.12 10.95
CA LYS A 185 3.11 -11.57 10.63
C LYS A 185 3.33 -10.27 11.41
N ASP A 186 4.31 -10.24 12.28
CA ASP A 186 4.82 -8.99 12.85
C ASP A 186 5.87 -8.37 11.93
N THR A 187 5.37 -7.61 10.95
CA THR A 187 6.23 -6.98 9.93
C THR A 187 7.21 -5.99 10.55
N ILE A 188 6.80 -5.27 11.60
CA ILE A 188 7.66 -4.26 12.27
C ILE A 188 8.88 -4.94 12.87
N ARG A 189 8.68 -6.05 13.59
CA ARG A 189 9.76 -6.83 14.20
C ARG A 189 10.68 -7.46 13.15
N ILE A 190 10.10 -8.06 12.11
CA ILE A 190 10.87 -8.70 11.03
C ILE A 190 11.76 -7.67 10.34
N LEU A 191 11.23 -6.49 9.98
CA LEU A 191 12.02 -5.43 9.35
C LEU A 191 13.08 -4.85 10.30
N ALA A 192 12.76 -4.72 11.59
CA ALA A 192 13.72 -4.25 12.59
C ALA A 192 14.91 -5.26 12.76
N ASP A 193 14.61 -6.56 12.75
CA ASP A 193 15.64 -7.59 12.87
C ASP A 193 16.47 -7.69 11.57
N LEU A 194 15.86 -7.55 10.39
CA LEU A 194 16.57 -7.48 9.11
C LEU A 194 17.52 -6.28 9.04
N ASN A 195 17.07 -5.11 9.49
CA ASN A 195 17.89 -3.88 9.47
C ASN A 195 19.07 -3.92 10.45
N LYS A 196 19.07 -4.80 11.44
CA LYS A 196 20.23 -4.99 12.33
C LYS A 196 21.37 -5.73 11.63
N GLY A 197 21.04 -6.68 10.74
CA GLY A 197 22.02 -7.50 10.04
C GLY A 197 22.40 -6.97 8.65
N PHE A 198 21.79 -5.88 8.17
CA PHE A 198 22.04 -5.34 6.84
C PHE A 198 22.48 -3.87 6.90
N PRO A 199 23.47 -3.42 6.08
CA PRO A 199 24.17 -4.19 5.03
C PRO A 199 25.35 -5.02 5.53
N PHE A 200 25.72 -4.92 6.80
CA PHE A 200 26.87 -5.62 7.38
C PHE A 200 26.40 -6.54 8.48
N ALA A 201 26.60 -7.85 8.28
CA ALA A 201 26.33 -8.86 9.28
C ALA A 201 27.19 -8.64 10.53
N SER A 202 26.60 -8.74 11.70
CA SER A 202 27.30 -8.60 12.99
C SER A 202 27.79 -9.95 13.52
N ASN A 203 27.32 -11.07 12.94
CA ASN A 203 27.66 -12.44 13.37
C ASN A 203 27.37 -13.46 12.24
N GLU A 204 27.92 -14.69 12.36
CA GLU A 204 27.75 -15.76 11.37
C GLU A 204 26.28 -16.13 11.03
N LYS A 205 25.34 -15.89 11.94
CA LYS A 205 23.92 -16.18 11.71
C LYS A 205 23.27 -15.13 10.82
N GLU A 206 23.77 -13.91 10.85
CA GLU A 206 23.30 -12.81 9.99
C GLU A 206 23.98 -12.85 8.62
N GLU A 207 25.12 -13.53 8.52
CA GLU A 207 25.88 -13.71 7.29
C GLU A 207 25.30 -14.82 6.38
N ARG A 208 24.46 -15.70 6.93
CA ARG A 208 23.76 -16.79 6.20
C ARG A 208 22.40 -16.36 5.72
#